data_fce4fadd8261b74888d3538bbd7423ae
#
_entry.id   fce4fadd8261b74888d3538bbd7423ae
#
_cell.length_a   1.000
_cell.length_b   1.000
_cell.length_c   1.000
_cell.angle_alpha   90.00
_cell.angle_beta   90.00
_cell.angle_gamma   90.00
#
_symmetry.space_group_name_H-M   'P 1'
#
loop_
_entity.id
_entity.type
_entity.pdbx_description
1 polymer ?
#
loop_
_entity_poly.entity_id
_entity_poly.type
_entity_poly.pdbx_seq_one_letter_code
_entity_poly.pdbx_strand_id
1 'polypeptide(L)'
;MTNASRAGINGRNSLGRKTSVARRLRLASLGTVGFAVLTAITSCQTSQVVEPIEQASDHSEAITLREGDVVKIAFPGAPSLDTTQQIRRDGKIALSPVGEIAVVGMTPAELEKEVLKLYSSQLVSKEVAVTVVSSSFPVFVTGAVIRPGKISSDHPITALEAIMEAGGFDYTKANLKAVVVVRHEEGRVKSYTLNLKLVLQGKQSEPFYLKPSDIIYVPEKFAWF
;
A
#
# COMPACT_ATOMS: atom_id res chain seq x y z
N MET A 1 48.31 30.66 -31.27
CA MET A 1 47.51 31.48 -32.22
C MET A 1 46.20 31.71 -31.46
N THR A 2 46.13 32.82 -30.76
CA THR A 2 45.50 34.11 -31.14
C THR A 2 43.99 33.92 -31.22
N ASN A 3 43.10 34.59 -30.57
CA ASN A 3 42.97 35.86 -29.89
C ASN A 3 41.58 35.90 -29.32
N ALA A 4 41.35 36.33 -28.11
CA ALA A 4 40.98 37.68 -27.74
C ALA A 4 39.66 38.15 -28.40
N SER A 5 38.68 38.70 -27.77
CA SER A 5 38.66 39.85 -26.91
C SER A 5 37.24 40.36 -26.70
N ARG A 6 37.00 40.89 -25.55
CA ARG A 6 36.33 42.15 -25.16
C ARG A 6 34.83 42.29 -25.30
N ALA A 7 34.22 42.53 -24.18
CA ALA A 7 33.93 43.84 -23.51
C ALA A 7 32.65 44.48 -24.10
N GLY A 8 31.75 44.97 -23.35
CA GLY A 8 31.69 45.90 -22.29
C GLY A 8 30.25 46.31 -22.02
N ILE A 9 30.02 46.70 -20.85
CA ILE A 9 29.74 48.06 -20.39
C ILE A 9 28.26 48.46 -20.35
N ASN A 10 27.76 48.62 -19.12
CA ASN A 10 27.20 49.82 -18.48
C ASN A 10 25.75 50.24 -18.73
N GLY A 11 25.19 50.67 -17.64
CA GLY A 11 24.03 51.55 -17.51
C GLY A 11 23.17 51.21 -16.31
N ARG A 12 23.46 51.50 -15.13
CA ARG A 12 23.36 52.71 -14.26
C ARG A 12 22.22 53.65 -14.65
N ASN A 13 21.44 53.89 -13.67
CA ASN A 13 20.79 55.11 -13.16
C ASN A 13 19.31 54.89 -12.94
N SER A 14 18.63 55.37 -11.97
CA SER A 14 18.84 56.33 -10.90
C SER A 14 17.46 56.60 -10.31
N LEU A 15 17.38 56.56 -9.02
CA LEU A 15 16.95 57.69 -8.16
C LEU A 15 15.69 58.48 -8.54
N GLY A 16 14.82 58.58 -7.58
CA GLY A 16 13.78 59.60 -7.46
C GLY A 16 12.74 59.17 -6.40
N ARG A 17 12.87 59.35 -5.16
CA ARG A 17 12.92 60.50 -4.25
C ARG A 17 11.62 61.31 -4.26
N LYS A 18 11.02 61.33 -3.02
CA LYS A 18 10.27 62.37 -2.36
C LYS A 18 8.83 62.63 -2.82
N THR A 19 7.86 62.96 -2.02
CA THR A 19 7.78 63.68 -0.71
C THR A 19 6.35 63.55 -0.18
N SER A 20 6.18 63.27 1.07
CA SER A 20 5.46 64.02 2.09
C SER A 20 4.50 65.10 1.63
N VAL A 21 3.29 65.14 2.21
CA VAL A 21 2.78 66.32 2.90
C VAL A 21 1.57 65.91 3.79
N ALA A 22 1.69 66.25 5.03
CA ALA A 22 0.71 66.25 6.05
C ALA A 22 -0.23 67.47 5.88
N ARG A 23 -1.47 67.42 6.32
CA ARG A 23 -2.20 68.52 7.04
C ARG A 23 -3.59 68.06 7.44
N ARG A 24 -3.74 67.91 8.75
CA ARG A 24 -4.46 68.80 9.70
C ARG A 24 -5.95 68.87 9.54
N LEU A 25 -6.61 68.34 10.56
CA LEU A 25 -7.41 69.02 11.60
C LEU A 25 -8.71 69.67 11.16
N ARG A 26 -9.78 69.21 11.70
CA ARG A 26 -10.74 69.96 12.52
C ARG A 26 -11.86 69.07 13.09
N LEU A 27 -11.93 69.12 14.27
CA LEU A 27 -12.82 69.12 15.40
C LEU A 27 -14.30 69.41 15.09
N ALA A 28 -15.04 68.82 15.99
CA ALA A 28 -16.39 69.15 16.53
C ALA A 28 -17.51 68.46 15.75
N SER A 29 -18.49 67.84 16.36
CA SER A 29 -19.20 68.15 17.59
C SER A 29 -20.02 66.98 18.12
N LEU A 30 -20.20 66.96 19.40
CA LEU A 30 -21.24 66.36 20.23
C LEU A 30 -22.53 65.87 19.51
N GLY A 31 -22.92 64.65 19.89
CA GLY A 31 -24.26 64.14 19.69
C GLY A 31 -24.44 62.83 20.50
N THR A 32 -25.04 62.99 21.60
CA THR A 32 -25.40 62.06 22.67
C THR A 32 -26.29 60.91 22.24
N VAL A 33 -26.14 59.74 22.94
CA VAL A 33 -27.16 58.76 23.37
C VAL A 33 -27.52 57.69 22.37
N GLY A 34 -27.26 56.48 22.75
CA GLY A 34 -27.81 55.28 22.12
C GLY A 34 -27.09 54.02 22.55
N PHE A 35 -27.23 53.65 23.83
CA PHE A 35 -26.83 52.38 24.41
C PHE A 35 -27.58 51.25 23.74
N ALA A 36 -26.92 50.50 22.87
CA ALA A 36 -27.37 49.19 22.47
C ALA A 36 -26.17 48.25 22.35
N VAL A 37 -25.91 47.57 23.46
CA VAL A 37 -24.97 46.42 23.51
C VAL A 37 -25.62 45.31 22.73
N LEU A 38 -25.20 45.14 21.48
CA LEU A 38 -25.51 43.95 20.67
C LEU A 38 -24.21 43.13 20.65
N THR A 39 -24.07 42.20 21.62
CA THR A 39 -23.05 41.18 21.63
C THR A 39 -23.28 40.24 20.47
N ALA A 40 -22.64 40.49 19.35
CA ALA A 40 -22.51 39.51 18.29
C ALA A 40 -21.56 38.42 18.75
N ILE A 41 -22.10 37.29 19.22
CA ILE A 41 -21.39 36.05 19.42
C ILE A 41 -21.10 35.52 18.02
N THR A 42 -19.93 35.87 17.47
CA THR A 42 -19.37 35.20 16.30
C THR A 42 -18.92 33.79 16.74
N SER A 43 -19.86 32.84 16.64
CA SER A 43 -19.56 31.42 16.69
C SER A 43 -18.67 31.10 15.50
N CYS A 44 -17.36 30.99 15.72
CA CYS A 44 -16.47 30.32 14.79
C CYS A 44 -16.85 28.83 14.74
N GLN A 45 -17.77 28.47 13.85
CA GLN A 45 -17.91 27.10 13.40
C GLN A 45 -16.71 26.81 12.52
N THR A 46 -15.69 26.19 13.11
CA THR A 46 -14.64 25.51 12.35
C THR A 46 -15.32 24.30 11.70
N SER A 47 -15.87 24.47 10.51
CA SER A 47 -16.23 23.34 9.66
C SER A 47 -14.95 22.63 9.34
N GLN A 48 -14.66 21.55 10.04
CA GLN A 48 -13.73 20.55 9.59
C GLN A 48 -14.34 20.00 8.30
N VAL A 49 -13.79 20.44 7.18
CA VAL A 49 -13.99 19.77 5.90
C VAL A 49 -13.35 18.40 6.08
N VAL A 50 -14.21 17.42 6.40
CA VAL A 50 -13.83 16.02 6.28
C VAL A 50 -13.67 15.84 4.77
N GLU A 51 -12.44 15.87 4.27
CA GLU A 51 -12.15 15.45 2.92
C GLU A 51 -12.76 14.05 2.75
N PRO A 52 -13.52 13.80 1.69
CA PRO A 52 -13.99 12.45 1.42
C PRO A 52 -12.74 11.56 1.38
N ILE A 53 -12.75 10.51 2.18
CA ILE A 53 -11.73 9.46 2.08
C ILE A 53 -11.86 8.97 0.64
N GLU A 54 -10.95 9.39 -0.21
CA GLU A 54 -10.79 8.85 -1.55
C GLU A 54 -10.58 7.36 -1.31
N GLN A 55 -11.58 6.58 -1.67
CA GLN A 55 -11.58 5.12 -1.50
C GLN A 55 -10.28 4.67 -2.14
N ALA A 56 -9.41 4.07 -1.31
CA ALA A 56 -8.19 3.45 -1.76
C ALA A 56 -8.54 2.67 -3.02
N SER A 57 -7.95 3.06 -4.13
CA SER A 57 -8.14 2.42 -5.42
C SER A 57 -8.04 0.93 -5.19
N ASP A 58 -9.14 0.25 -5.47
CA ASP A 58 -9.27 -1.20 -5.43
C ASP A 58 -8.13 -1.79 -6.27
N HIS A 59 -7.02 -2.10 -5.62
CA HIS A 59 -5.94 -2.86 -6.21
C HIS A 59 -6.41 -4.32 -6.23
N SER A 60 -7.50 -4.52 -6.95
CA SER A 60 -7.94 -5.82 -7.41
C SER A 60 -6.92 -6.34 -8.43
N GLU A 61 -5.67 -6.52 -7.98
CA GLU A 61 -4.79 -7.43 -8.71
C GLU A 61 -5.52 -8.77 -8.76
N ALA A 62 -5.83 -9.20 -9.97
CA ALA A 62 -6.51 -10.46 -10.18
C ALA A 62 -5.77 -11.55 -9.39
N ILE A 63 -6.46 -12.13 -8.40
CA ILE A 63 -5.89 -13.15 -7.53
C ILE A 63 -5.48 -14.32 -8.41
N THR A 64 -4.19 -14.50 -8.58
CA THR A 64 -3.62 -15.61 -9.34
C THR A 64 -3.27 -16.76 -8.41
N LEU A 65 -3.53 -17.98 -8.89
CA LEU A 65 -3.23 -19.23 -8.20
C LEU A 65 -1.72 -19.43 -8.05
N ARG A 66 -1.30 -19.90 -6.87
CA ARG A 66 0.11 -20.09 -6.50
C ARG A 66 0.38 -21.49 -5.98
N GLU A 67 1.63 -21.86 -5.93
CA GLU A 67 2.07 -23.09 -5.27
C GLU A 67 1.64 -23.09 -3.80
N GLY A 68 1.08 -24.21 -3.36
CA GLY A 68 0.59 -24.40 -1.99
C GLY A 68 -0.86 -23.98 -1.78
N ASP A 69 -1.49 -23.25 -2.68
CA ASP A 69 -2.91 -22.93 -2.61
C ASP A 69 -3.75 -24.22 -2.71
N VAL A 70 -4.87 -24.22 -2.00
CA VAL A 70 -5.84 -25.31 -2.06
C VAL A 70 -7.05 -24.82 -2.82
N VAL A 71 -7.36 -25.49 -3.92
CA VAL A 71 -8.51 -25.20 -4.79
C VAL A 71 -9.53 -26.31 -4.70
N LYS A 72 -10.79 -25.95 -4.58
CA LYS A 72 -11.93 -26.83 -4.73
C LYS A 72 -12.53 -26.62 -6.11
N ILE A 73 -12.66 -27.69 -6.88
CA ILE A 73 -13.30 -27.71 -8.18
C ILE A 73 -14.58 -28.49 -8.03
N ALA A 74 -15.70 -27.82 -8.25
CA ALA A 74 -17.03 -28.40 -8.16
C ALA A 74 -17.70 -28.46 -9.53
N PHE A 75 -18.39 -29.56 -9.77
CA PHE A 75 -19.14 -29.84 -11.00
C PHE A 75 -20.63 -29.98 -10.64
N PRO A 76 -21.43 -28.91 -10.66
CA PRO A 76 -22.84 -28.96 -10.23
C PRO A 76 -23.67 -30.04 -10.94
N GLY A 77 -23.34 -30.36 -12.20
CA GLY A 77 -23.99 -31.41 -12.96
C GLY A 77 -23.39 -32.83 -12.77
N ALA A 78 -22.28 -32.97 -12.05
CA ALA A 78 -21.57 -34.22 -11.83
C ALA A 78 -20.80 -34.21 -10.50
N PRO A 79 -21.50 -34.23 -9.33
CA PRO A 79 -20.85 -34.11 -8.01
C PRO A 79 -19.80 -35.20 -7.70
N SER A 80 -19.86 -36.33 -8.41
CA SER A 80 -18.85 -37.39 -8.28
C SER A 80 -17.46 -37.01 -8.80
N LEU A 81 -17.38 -35.92 -9.56
CA LEU A 81 -16.12 -35.36 -10.05
C LEU A 81 -15.58 -34.24 -9.15
N ASP A 82 -16.35 -33.80 -8.15
CA ASP A 82 -15.91 -32.77 -7.22
C ASP A 82 -14.61 -33.19 -6.57
N THR A 83 -13.66 -32.27 -6.53
CA THR A 83 -12.36 -32.54 -5.97
C THR A 83 -11.78 -31.32 -5.29
N THR A 84 -10.96 -31.54 -4.25
CA THR A 84 -10.17 -30.53 -3.60
C THR A 84 -8.70 -30.90 -3.77
N GLN A 85 -7.93 -30.02 -4.36
CA GLN A 85 -6.54 -30.29 -4.70
C GLN A 85 -5.65 -29.17 -4.20
N GLN A 86 -4.47 -29.53 -3.67
CA GLN A 86 -3.42 -28.59 -3.40
C GLN A 86 -2.54 -28.42 -4.63
N ILE A 87 -2.24 -27.19 -4.99
CA ILE A 87 -1.31 -26.87 -6.07
C ILE A 87 0.08 -27.29 -5.61
N ARG A 88 0.66 -28.23 -6.35
CA ARG A 88 1.98 -28.77 -6.03
C ARG A 88 3.08 -27.75 -6.32
N ARG A 89 4.31 -28.05 -5.85
CA ARG A 89 5.50 -27.21 -6.09
C ARG A 89 5.88 -27.10 -7.57
N ASP A 90 5.45 -28.04 -8.40
CA ASP A 90 5.62 -27.99 -9.85
C ASP A 90 4.53 -27.14 -10.55
N GLY A 91 3.69 -26.48 -9.77
CA GLY A 91 2.65 -25.60 -10.26
C GLY A 91 1.43 -26.33 -10.85
N LYS A 92 1.28 -27.62 -10.58
CA LYS A 92 0.23 -28.46 -11.18
C LYS A 92 -0.76 -28.98 -10.15
N ILE A 93 -1.95 -29.32 -10.62
CA ILE A 93 -2.95 -30.14 -9.93
C ILE A 93 -3.25 -31.41 -10.72
N ALA A 94 -3.73 -32.45 -10.06
CA ALA A 94 -4.11 -33.71 -10.72
C ALA A 94 -5.62 -33.86 -10.75
N LEU A 95 -6.21 -33.93 -11.94
CA LEU A 95 -7.65 -34.07 -12.14
C LEU A 95 -7.97 -35.37 -12.85
N SER A 96 -8.70 -36.26 -12.19
CA SER A 96 -9.15 -37.53 -12.81
C SER A 96 -10.40 -37.27 -13.66
N PRO A 97 -10.50 -37.85 -14.90
CA PRO A 97 -9.52 -38.71 -15.60
C PRO A 97 -8.56 -37.93 -16.51
N VAL A 98 -8.55 -36.60 -16.48
CA VAL A 98 -7.83 -35.73 -17.44
C VAL A 98 -6.32 -35.79 -17.25
N GLY A 99 -5.86 -35.97 -15.99
CA GLY A 99 -4.44 -35.98 -15.65
C GLY A 99 -3.97 -34.66 -15.00
N GLU A 100 -2.74 -34.28 -15.27
CA GLU A 100 -2.10 -33.11 -14.65
C GLU A 100 -2.32 -31.83 -15.46
N ILE A 101 -2.65 -30.73 -14.78
CA ILE A 101 -2.86 -29.40 -15.37
C ILE A 101 -1.96 -28.41 -14.65
N ALA A 102 -1.24 -27.59 -15.41
CA ALA A 102 -0.49 -26.46 -14.88
C ALA A 102 -1.45 -25.30 -14.57
N VAL A 103 -1.44 -24.81 -13.34
CA VAL A 103 -2.43 -23.82 -12.86
C VAL A 103 -1.81 -22.59 -12.22
N VAL A 104 -0.52 -22.61 -11.89
CA VAL A 104 0.17 -21.44 -11.32
C VAL A 104 0.14 -20.27 -12.30
N GLY A 105 -0.21 -19.09 -11.78
CA GLY A 105 -0.36 -17.85 -12.55
C GLY A 105 -1.72 -17.67 -13.22
N MET A 106 -2.57 -18.69 -13.25
CA MET A 106 -3.97 -18.56 -13.71
C MET A 106 -4.82 -17.91 -12.61
N THR A 107 -5.84 -17.18 -13.03
CA THR A 107 -6.94 -16.81 -12.15
C THR A 107 -7.90 -17.98 -11.96
N PRO A 108 -8.70 -18.02 -10.87
CA PRO A 108 -9.74 -19.04 -10.72
C PRO A 108 -10.68 -19.13 -11.93
N ALA A 109 -11.04 -17.99 -12.52
CA ALA A 109 -11.90 -17.93 -13.70
C ALA A 109 -11.24 -18.52 -14.97
N GLU A 110 -9.93 -18.39 -15.13
CA GLU A 110 -9.19 -19.03 -16.22
C GLU A 110 -9.10 -20.54 -16.01
N LEU A 111 -8.91 -20.98 -14.77
CA LEU A 111 -8.93 -22.40 -14.43
C LEU A 111 -10.31 -23.01 -14.67
N GLU A 112 -11.41 -22.33 -14.33
CA GLU A 112 -12.77 -22.78 -14.67
C GLU A 112 -12.94 -23.05 -16.17
N LYS A 113 -12.49 -22.10 -17.00
CA LYS A 113 -12.57 -22.24 -18.46
C LYS A 113 -11.73 -23.41 -18.98
N GLU A 114 -10.52 -23.58 -18.45
CA GLU A 114 -9.65 -24.67 -18.90
C GLU A 114 -10.21 -26.04 -18.46
N VAL A 115 -10.68 -26.15 -17.21
CA VAL A 115 -11.33 -27.37 -16.70
C VAL A 115 -12.59 -27.67 -17.51
N LEU A 116 -13.44 -26.68 -17.77
CA LEU A 116 -14.64 -26.86 -18.61
C LEU A 116 -14.31 -27.38 -20.00
N LYS A 117 -13.25 -26.86 -20.61
CA LYS A 117 -12.80 -27.33 -21.95
C LYS A 117 -12.34 -28.78 -21.90
N LEU A 118 -11.55 -29.16 -20.88
CA LEU A 118 -11.01 -30.50 -20.74
C LEU A 118 -12.07 -31.55 -20.41
N TYR A 119 -13.09 -31.18 -19.67
CA TYR A 119 -14.20 -32.08 -19.32
C TYR A 119 -15.42 -31.96 -20.23
N SER A 120 -15.36 -31.16 -21.30
CA SER A 120 -16.49 -30.85 -22.18
C SER A 120 -17.20 -32.08 -22.78
N SER A 121 -16.48 -33.18 -22.99
CA SER A 121 -17.03 -34.45 -23.51
C SER A 121 -17.69 -35.33 -22.45
N GLN A 122 -17.46 -35.02 -21.15
CA GLN A 122 -17.92 -35.85 -20.02
C GLN A 122 -19.03 -35.17 -19.22
N LEU A 123 -19.19 -33.86 -19.37
CA LEU A 123 -20.18 -33.08 -18.66
C LEU A 123 -21.46 -32.93 -19.45
N VAL A 124 -22.58 -33.25 -18.82
CA VAL A 124 -23.93 -32.98 -19.36
C VAL A 124 -24.26 -31.50 -19.14
N SER A 125 -23.98 -30.98 -17.95
CA SER A 125 -24.06 -29.54 -17.66
C SER A 125 -22.68 -28.90 -17.79
N LYS A 126 -22.58 -27.86 -18.60
CA LYS A 126 -21.33 -27.16 -18.88
C LYS A 126 -21.06 -26.09 -17.80
N GLU A 127 -21.07 -26.51 -16.53
CA GLU A 127 -20.84 -25.67 -15.38
C GLU A 127 -19.71 -26.25 -14.55
N VAL A 128 -18.74 -25.40 -14.23
CA VAL A 128 -17.63 -25.70 -13.32
C VAL A 128 -17.44 -24.48 -12.42
N ALA A 129 -17.25 -24.71 -11.15
CA ALA A 129 -16.94 -23.67 -10.18
C ALA A 129 -15.58 -23.96 -9.53
N VAL A 130 -14.69 -23.00 -9.55
CA VAL A 130 -13.40 -23.05 -8.86
C VAL A 130 -13.39 -22.09 -7.68
N THR A 131 -13.16 -22.63 -6.50
CA THR A 131 -13.07 -21.85 -5.27
C THR A 131 -11.70 -22.05 -4.62
N VAL A 132 -11.02 -20.98 -4.29
CA VAL A 132 -9.80 -21.04 -3.48
C VAL A 132 -10.21 -21.24 -2.02
N VAL A 133 -9.92 -22.42 -1.48
CA VAL A 133 -10.28 -22.80 -0.11
C VAL A 133 -9.26 -22.26 0.89
N SER A 134 -8.00 -22.26 0.50
CA SER A 134 -6.89 -21.74 1.30
C SER A 134 -5.81 -21.23 0.37
N SER A 135 -5.35 -20.01 0.64
CA SER A 135 -4.19 -19.43 -0.03
C SER A 135 -3.04 -19.36 0.98
N SER A 136 -1.83 -19.66 0.53
CA SER A 136 -0.64 -19.61 1.37
C SER A 136 0.21 -18.41 0.99
N PHE A 137 0.23 -17.41 1.88
CA PHE A 137 1.08 -16.24 1.73
C PHE A 137 2.09 -16.16 2.88
N PRO A 138 3.13 -17.02 2.86
CA PRO A 138 4.12 -17.03 3.92
C PRO A 138 5.07 -15.85 3.79
N VAL A 139 5.29 -15.13 4.89
CA VAL A 139 6.35 -14.14 5.03
C VAL A 139 7.12 -14.43 6.32
N PHE A 140 8.32 -13.93 6.44
CA PHE A 140 9.16 -14.16 7.61
C PHE A 140 9.49 -12.82 8.27
N VAL A 141 9.25 -12.73 9.57
CA VAL A 141 9.53 -11.51 10.35
C VAL A 141 10.60 -11.84 11.37
N THR A 142 11.64 -11.01 11.44
CA THR A 142 12.78 -11.22 12.34
C THR A 142 13.35 -9.88 12.84
N GLY A 143 14.24 -9.95 13.84
CA GLY A 143 14.83 -8.77 14.49
C GLY A 143 14.03 -8.27 15.68
N ALA A 144 13.98 -6.95 15.89
CA ALA A 144 13.37 -6.32 17.04
C ALA A 144 11.82 -6.26 16.97
N VAL A 145 11.19 -7.43 16.96
CA VAL A 145 9.73 -7.64 17.07
C VAL A 145 9.42 -8.53 18.25
N ILE A 146 8.18 -8.53 18.70
CA ILE A 146 7.78 -9.29 19.91
C ILE A 146 7.85 -10.81 19.68
N ARG A 147 7.39 -11.27 18.51
CA ARG A 147 7.35 -12.70 18.15
C ARG A 147 7.93 -12.91 16.76
N PRO A 148 9.26 -12.99 16.62
CA PRO A 148 9.85 -13.29 15.32
C PRO A 148 9.47 -14.70 14.87
N GLY A 149 9.24 -14.86 13.56
CA GLY A 149 8.84 -16.13 13.01
C GLY A 149 8.21 -16.03 11.61
N LYS A 150 7.67 -17.17 11.17
CA LYS A 150 6.86 -17.25 9.96
C LYS A 150 5.45 -16.73 10.24
N ILE A 151 5.00 -15.81 9.43
CA ILE A 151 3.61 -15.34 9.36
C ILE A 151 2.98 -15.96 8.11
N SER A 152 1.78 -16.50 8.24
CA SER A 152 1.02 -17.05 7.12
C SER A 152 -0.29 -16.31 7.01
N SER A 153 -0.50 -15.62 5.90
CA SER A 153 -1.74 -14.95 5.56
C SER A 153 -2.44 -15.70 4.43
N ASP A 154 -3.71 -15.45 4.23
CA ASP A 154 -4.53 -15.92 3.10
C ASP A 154 -4.65 -14.88 1.98
N HIS A 155 -4.11 -13.69 2.20
CA HIS A 155 -4.13 -12.57 1.26
C HIS A 155 -2.78 -11.81 1.29
N PRO A 156 -2.51 -10.97 0.27
CA PRO A 156 -1.37 -10.08 0.28
C PRO A 156 -1.46 -9.09 1.45
N ILE A 157 -0.43 -9.04 2.28
CA ILE A 157 -0.33 -8.14 3.43
C ILE A 157 0.81 -7.15 3.25
N THR A 158 0.71 -6.04 3.96
CA THR A 158 1.76 -5.03 3.99
C THR A 158 2.87 -5.40 4.98
N ALA A 159 4.02 -4.75 4.84
CA ALA A 159 5.13 -4.94 5.79
C ALA A 159 4.73 -4.55 7.22
N LEU A 160 3.87 -3.54 7.39
CA LEU A 160 3.38 -3.13 8.69
C LEU A 160 2.44 -4.17 9.29
N GLU A 161 1.48 -4.69 8.52
CA GLU A 161 0.55 -5.73 8.96
C GLU A 161 1.28 -7.00 9.40
N ALA A 162 2.26 -7.47 8.62
CA ALA A 162 3.05 -8.63 8.97
C ALA A 162 3.80 -8.44 10.31
N ILE A 163 4.32 -7.24 10.58
CA ILE A 163 4.96 -6.92 11.85
C ILE A 163 3.92 -6.90 12.98
N MET A 164 2.71 -6.38 12.73
CA MET A 164 1.63 -6.37 13.73
C MET A 164 1.17 -7.79 14.07
N GLU A 165 1.08 -8.69 13.09
CA GLU A 165 0.82 -10.13 13.33
C GLU A 165 1.95 -10.80 14.11
N ALA A 166 3.20 -10.37 13.92
CA ALA A 166 4.34 -10.77 14.73
C ALA A 166 4.32 -10.20 16.16
N GLY A 167 3.18 -9.63 16.59
CA GLY A 167 2.99 -9.02 17.91
C GLY A 167 3.44 -7.57 18.00
N GLY A 168 3.83 -6.96 16.89
CA GLY A 168 4.30 -5.58 16.81
C GLY A 168 5.80 -5.42 17.06
N PHE A 169 6.22 -4.17 17.05
CA PHE A 169 7.62 -3.81 17.31
C PHE A 169 7.98 -3.97 18.79
N ASP A 170 9.18 -4.43 19.08
CA ASP A 170 9.80 -4.17 20.39
C ASP A 170 10.24 -2.69 20.43
N TYR A 171 9.37 -1.82 20.91
CA TYR A 171 9.61 -0.36 20.94
C TYR A 171 10.83 0.05 21.77
N THR A 172 11.32 -0.83 22.63
CA THR A 172 12.53 -0.56 23.42
C THR A 172 13.78 -0.64 22.56
N LYS A 173 13.80 -1.53 21.58
CA LYS A 173 14.96 -1.84 20.73
C LYS A 173 14.77 -1.46 19.26
N ALA A 174 13.55 -1.56 18.72
CA ALA A 174 13.29 -1.47 17.29
C ALA A 174 13.64 -0.12 16.68
N ASN A 175 14.35 -0.13 15.56
CA ASN A 175 14.56 1.01 14.69
C ASN A 175 13.53 1.03 13.56
N LEU A 176 12.42 1.71 13.76
CA LEU A 176 11.32 1.80 12.83
C LEU A 176 11.65 2.61 11.55
N LYS A 177 12.78 3.33 11.54
CA LYS A 177 13.17 4.16 10.39
C LYS A 177 13.91 3.38 9.29
N ALA A 178 14.37 2.18 9.59
CA ALA A 178 15.25 1.41 8.71
C ALA A 178 14.85 -0.07 8.68
N VAL A 179 13.56 -0.37 8.63
CA VAL A 179 13.07 -1.74 8.45
C VAL A 179 13.43 -2.20 7.05
N VAL A 180 14.00 -3.39 6.94
CA VAL A 180 14.47 -3.94 5.66
C VAL A 180 13.58 -5.10 5.24
N VAL A 181 13.10 -5.05 4.01
CA VAL A 181 12.44 -6.19 3.34
C VAL A 181 13.42 -6.79 2.34
N VAL A 182 13.72 -8.06 2.51
CA VAL A 182 14.58 -8.84 1.61
C VAL A 182 13.69 -9.73 0.76
N ARG A 183 13.81 -9.60 -0.55
CA ARG A 183 12.99 -10.30 -1.55
C ARG A 183 13.86 -11.03 -2.55
N HIS A 184 13.50 -12.27 -2.85
CA HIS A 184 14.13 -13.04 -3.91
C HIS A 184 13.32 -12.88 -5.20
N GLU A 185 13.88 -12.23 -6.21
CA GLU A 185 13.27 -12.06 -7.52
C GLU A 185 14.26 -12.49 -8.62
N GLU A 186 13.83 -13.37 -9.51
CA GLU A 186 14.62 -13.80 -10.68
C GLU A 186 16.02 -14.30 -10.33
N GLY A 187 16.16 -15.03 -9.22
CA GLY A 187 17.45 -15.54 -8.74
C GLY A 187 18.37 -14.48 -8.13
N ARG A 188 17.89 -13.26 -7.92
CA ARG A 188 18.60 -12.16 -7.28
C ARG A 188 17.94 -11.78 -5.96
N VAL A 189 18.74 -11.29 -5.04
CA VAL A 189 18.25 -10.74 -3.77
C VAL A 189 18.14 -9.22 -3.91
N LYS A 190 16.94 -8.70 -3.69
CA LYS A 190 16.67 -7.25 -3.59
C LYS A 190 16.34 -6.90 -2.16
N SER A 191 16.79 -5.77 -1.69
CA SER A 191 16.44 -5.22 -0.38
C SER A 191 15.79 -3.86 -0.48
N TYR A 192 14.73 -3.67 0.30
CA TYR A 192 13.96 -2.43 0.36
C TYR A 192 14.02 -1.90 1.79
N THR A 193 14.44 -0.66 1.97
CA THR A 193 14.46 -0.02 3.29
C THR A 193 13.22 0.85 3.47
N LEU A 194 12.44 0.56 4.49
CA LEU A 194 11.17 1.19 4.80
C LEU A 194 11.25 2.04 6.06
N ASN A 195 10.66 3.23 6.01
CA ASN A 195 10.51 4.08 7.21
C ASN A 195 9.09 3.93 7.77
N LEU A 196 8.86 2.86 8.52
CA LEU A 196 7.54 2.58 9.11
C LEU A 196 7.15 3.56 10.22
N LYS A 197 8.11 4.37 10.74
CA LYS A 197 7.77 5.44 11.66
C LYS A 197 6.91 6.52 10.98
N LEU A 198 7.18 6.85 9.72
CA LEU A 198 6.37 7.82 8.98
C LEU A 198 4.98 7.29 8.66
N VAL A 199 4.88 5.99 8.32
CA VAL A 199 3.59 5.31 8.10
C VAL A 199 2.74 5.37 9.37
N LEU A 200 3.29 5.01 10.53
CA LEU A 200 2.59 5.07 11.82
C LEU A 200 2.19 6.49 12.24
N GLN A 201 2.86 7.52 11.71
CA GLN A 201 2.53 8.93 11.95
C GLN A 201 1.52 9.50 10.93
N GLY A 202 1.04 8.69 9.98
CA GLY A 202 0.18 9.14 8.89
C GLY A 202 0.84 10.09 7.89
N LYS A 203 2.20 10.15 7.88
CA LYS A 203 2.97 11.04 6.98
C LYS A 203 3.35 10.39 5.65
N GLN A 204 3.22 9.09 5.55
CA GLN A 204 3.42 8.30 4.32
C GLN A 204 2.17 7.46 4.11
N SER A 205 1.55 7.58 2.95
CA SER A 205 0.28 6.94 2.63
C SER A 205 0.42 5.67 1.79
N GLU A 206 1.53 5.52 1.06
CA GLU A 206 1.70 4.34 0.20
C GLU A 206 2.11 3.10 1.01
N PRO A 207 1.24 2.07 1.06
CA PRO A 207 1.56 0.81 1.72
C PRO A 207 2.60 0.02 0.90
N PHE A 208 3.54 -0.62 1.58
CA PHE A 208 4.46 -1.55 0.92
C PHE A 208 3.91 -2.97 1.04
N TYR A 209 3.38 -3.50 -0.06
CA TYR A 209 2.88 -4.86 -0.13
C TYR A 209 4.01 -5.88 -0.25
N LEU A 210 3.88 -6.93 0.54
CA LEU A 210 4.82 -8.05 0.54
C LEU A 210 4.49 -9.02 -0.60
N LYS A 211 5.50 -9.83 -0.94
CA LYS A 211 5.33 -11.02 -1.78
C LYS A 211 5.57 -12.29 -0.93
N PRO A 212 5.04 -13.43 -1.34
CA PRO A 212 5.34 -14.70 -0.66
C PRO A 212 6.85 -14.92 -0.53
N SER A 213 7.27 -15.41 0.64
CA SER A 213 8.67 -15.66 1.01
C SER A 213 9.52 -14.41 1.24
N ASP A 214 8.94 -13.22 1.29
CA ASP A 214 9.68 -12.03 1.74
C ASP A 214 10.14 -12.20 3.20
N ILE A 215 11.30 -11.66 3.48
CA ILE A 215 11.87 -11.62 4.84
C ILE A 215 11.90 -10.18 5.30
N ILE A 216 11.23 -9.89 6.41
CA ILE A 216 11.21 -8.58 7.05
C ILE A 216 12.18 -8.60 8.22
N TYR A 217 13.18 -7.75 8.16
CA TYR A 217 14.13 -7.55 9.24
C TYR A 217 13.91 -6.19 9.90
N VAL A 218 13.61 -6.19 11.19
CA VAL A 218 13.51 -4.99 12.01
C VAL A 218 14.81 -4.81 12.78
N PRO A 219 15.67 -3.84 12.39
CA PRO A 219 16.94 -3.64 13.06
C PRO A 219 16.77 -3.03 14.45
N GLU A 220 17.76 -3.23 15.30
CA GLU A 220 17.82 -2.56 16.60
C GLU A 220 18.31 -1.12 16.45
N LYS A 221 17.92 -0.27 17.40
CA LYS A 221 18.50 1.07 17.55
C LYS A 221 19.97 0.94 17.99
N PHE A 222 20.84 1.66 17.35
CA PHE A 222 22.19 1.81 17.86
C PHE A 222 22.13 2.59 19.17
N ALA A 223 22.49 1.95 20.28
CA ALA A 223 22.77 2.60 21.53
C ALA A 223 24.28 2.91 21.56
N TRP A 224 24.63 4.19 21.49
CA TRP A 224 25.95 4.64 21.87
C TRP A 224 25.93 4.76 23.40
N PHE A 225 26.72 3.91 24.06
CA PHE A 225 26.99 4.06 25.49
C PHE A 225 28.12 5.07 25.69
#